data_566217bb0b01d5c0d2134138e8620f8a
#
_entry.id   566217bb0b01d5c0d2134138e8620f8a
#
_cell.length_a   1.000
_cell.length_b   1.000
_cell.length_c   1.000
_cell.angle_alpha   90.00
_cell.angle_beta   90.00
_cell.angle_gamma   90.00
#
_symmetry.space_group_name_H-M   'P 1'
#
loop_
_entity.id
_entity.type
_entity.pdbx_description
1 polymer ?
#
loop_
_entity_poly.entity_id
_entity_poly.type
_entity_poly.pdbx_seq_one_letter_code
_entity_poly.pdbx_strand_id
1 'polypeptide(L)'
;MNGVAERRNRTLKDMIRSIICHSTLLESLWGEALKTTNYILNRVPTKAATKTPYELWIGRKPSLKHFHVWGCPAEARPYKPNEKKLDFRTISSFFIGYSDRSRGYKFYDPILKTILRQGLLHSLRILSLGGRIRLGNLSWRKNR
;
A
#
# COMPACT_ATOMS: atom_id res chain seq x y z
N MET A 1 11.56 -25.74 -15.51
CA MET A 1 10.34 -25.72 -14.74
C MET A 1 10.12 -24.47 -13.90
N ASN A 2 11.01 -23.52 -13.98
CA ASN A 2 10.93 -22.26 -13.22
C ASN A 2 10.32 -21.09 -13.99
N GLY A 3 9.82 -21.30 -15.22
CA GLY A 3 9.33 -20.21 -16.07
C GLY A 3 8.17 -19.39 -15.50
N VAL A 4 7.30 -20.01 -14.70
CA VAL A 4 6.18 -19.31 -14.03
C VAL A 4 6.72 -18.48 -12.87
N ALA A 5 7.59 -19.04 -12.04
CA ALA A 5 8.21 -18.34 -10.92
C ALA A 5 9.10 -17.19 -11.39
N GLU A 6 9.89 -17.40 -12.44
CA GLU A 6 10.74 -16.36 -13.04
C GLU A 6 9.90 -15.18 -13.58
N ARG A 7 8.80 -15.49 -14.27
CA ARG A 7 7.89 -14.50 -14.81
C ARG A 7 7.24 -13.67 -13.69
N ARG A 8 6.80 -14.33 -12.61
CA ARG A 8 6.25 -13.67 -11.44
C ARG A 8 7.29 -12.79 -10.75
N ASN A 9 8.51 -13.28 -10.57
CA ASN A 9 9.59 -12.49 -9.98
C ASN A 9 9.97 -11.27 -10.82
N ARG A 10 9.97 -11.41 -12.13
CA ARG A 10 10.19 -10.28 -13.05
C ARG A 10 9.10 -9.22 -12.89
N THR A 11 7.84 -9.64 -12.88
CA THR A 11 6.70 -8.74 -12.67
C THR A 11 6.80 -8.02 -11.31
N LEU A 12 7.14 -8.73 -10.24
CA LEU A 12 7.36 -8.14 -8.92
C LEU A 12 8.46 -7.08 -8.94
N LYS A 13 9.60 -7.38 -9.54
CA LYS A 13 10.73 -6.43 -9.64
C LYS A 13 10.35 -5.18 -10.41
N ASP A 14 9.65 -5.34 -11.53
CA ASP A 14 9.22 -4.21 -12.36
C ASP A 14 8.21 -3.33 -11.62
N MET A 15 7.28 -3.91 -10.89
CA MET A 15 6.31 -3.19 -10.07
C MET A 15 6.99 -2.44 -8.91
N ILE A 16 7.94 -3.07 -8.22
CA ILE A 16 8.69 -2.44 -7.13
C ILE A 16 9.47 -1.25 -7.66
N ARG A 17 10.17 -1.39 -8.76
CA ARG A 17 10.89 -0.29 -9.40
C ARG A 17 9.96 0.86 -9.76
N SER A 18 8.82 0.56 -10.36
CA SER A 18 7.81 1.55 -10.73
C SER A 18 7.29 2.30 -9.49
N ILE A 19 6.95 1.58 -8.43
CA ILE A 19 6.46 2.15 -7.18
C ILE A 19 7.49 3.11 -6.57
N ILE A 20 8.75 2.67 -6.46
CA ILE A 20 9.83 3.46 -5.88
C ILE A 20 10.15 4.69 -6.73
N CYS A 21 10.23 4.54 -8.06
CA CYS A 21 10.50 5.64 -8.96
C CYS A 21 9.43 6.75 -8.94
N HIS A 22 8.18 6.39 -8.69
CA HIS A 22 7.06 7.34 -8.63
C HIS A 22 6.82 7.91 -7.22
N SER A 23 7.58 7.48 -6.24
CA SER A 23 7.52 7.98 -4.88
C SER A 23 8.70 8.90 -4.57
N THR A 24 8.52 9.76 -3.58
CA THR A 24 9.60 10.58 -3.01
C THR A 24 10.30 9.89 -1.84
N LEU A 25 9.93 8.64 -1.55
CA LEU A 25 10.43 7.89 -0.43
C LEU A 25 11.80 7.25 -0.71
N LEU A 26 12.50 6.95 0.37
CA LEU A 26 13.83 6.35 0.32
C LEU A 26 13.79 4.93 -0.27
N GLU A 27 14.80 4.59 -1.05
CA GLU A 27 14.98 3.22 -1.56
C GLU A 27 15.07 2.17 -0.46
N SER A 28 15.51 2.56 0.74
CA SER A 28 15.56 1.68 1.91
C SER A 28 14.21 1.07 2.31
N LEU A 29 13.10 1.65 1.83
CA LEU A 29 11.75 1.11 2.04
C LEU A 29 11.33 0.04 1.00
N TRP A 30 12.27 -0.47 0.22
CA TRP A 30 11.99 -1.48 -0.81
C TRP A 30 11.31 -2.74 -0.25
N GLY A 31 11.64 -3.14 0.99
CA GLY A 31 11.00 -4.28 1.64
C GLY A 31 9.50 -4.07 1.88
N GLU A 32 9.09 -2.87 2.25
CA GLU A 32 7.68 -2.50 2.38
C GLU A 32 7.00 -2.39 1.00
N ALA A 33 7.71 -1.87 0.00
CA ALA A 33 7.22 -1.87 -1.39
C ALA A 33 7.01 -3.28 -1.91
N LEU A 34 7.90 -4.22 -1.61
CA LEU A 34 7.77 -5.63 -1.96
C LEU A 34 6.52 -6.27 -1.33
N LYS A 35 6.30 -6.06 -0.05
CA LYS A 35 5.11 -6.57 0.65
C LYS A 35 3.83 -6.02 0.05
N THR A 36 3.79 -4.72 -0.20
CA THR A 36 2.64 -4.05 -0.81
C THR A 36 2.36 -4.55 -2.22
N THR A 37 3.40 -4.70 -3.03
CA THR A 37 3.30 -5.23 -4.39
C THR A 37 2.75 -6.66 -4.40
N ASN A 38 3.24 -7.51 -3.51
CA ASN A 38 2.73 -8.87 -3.38
C ASN A 38 1.26 -8.90 -2.94
N TYR A 39 0.90 -8.04 -2.01
CA TYR A 39 -0.50 -7.87 -1.56
C TYR A 39 -1.42 -7.48 -2.72
N ILE A 40 -1.00 -6.53 -3.53
CA ILE A 40 -1.74 -6.05 -4.69
C ILE A 40 -1.85 -7.16 -5.75
N LEU A 41 -0.75 -7.81 -6.13
CA LEU A 41 -0.75 -8.86 -7.14
C LEU A 41 -1.66 -10.04 -6.81
N ASN A 42 -1.79 -10.37 -5.53
CA ASN A 42 -2.67 -11.44 -5.10
C ASN A 42 -4.17 -11.08 -5.22
N ARG A 43 -4.50 -9.80 -5.26
CA ARG A 43 -5.90 -9.33 -5.20
C ARG A 43 -6.41 -8.74 -6.50
N VAL A 44 -5.55 -8.54 -7.46
CA VAL A 44 -5.93 -7.87 -8.68
C VAL A 44 -6.04 -8.83 -9.84
N PRO A 45 -7.17 -8.76 -10.58
CA PRO A 45 -7.35 -9.56 -11.78
C PRO A 45 -6.40 -9.14 -12.89
N THR A 46 -5.88 -10.10 -13.62
CA THR A 46 -5.07 -9.90 -14.80
C THR A 46 -5.84 -10.36 -16.04
N LYS A 47 -5.41 -9.90 -17.22
CA LYS A 47 -6.00 -10.38 -18.49
C LYS A 47 -5.79 -11.87 -18.74
N ALA A 48 -4.75 -12.44 -18.13
CA ALA A 48 -4.35 -13.83 -18.34
C ALA A 48 -5.12 -14.83 -17.46
N ALA A 49 -5.77 -14.37 -16.39
CA ALA A 49 -6.46 -15.24 -15.44
C ALA A 49 -7.80 -14.65 -15.04
N THR A 50 -8.85 -15.47 -15.07
CA THR A 50 -10.21 -15.07 -14.69
C THR A 50 -10.38 -14.86 -13.20
N LYS A 51 -9.61 -15.58 -12.40
CA LYS A 51 -9.62 -15.49 -10.94
C LYS A 51 -8.25 -15.08 -10.41
N THR A 52 -8.27 -14.27 -9.36
CA THR A 52 -7.06 -13.85 -8.66
C THR A 52 -6.56 -14.96 -7.72
N PRO A 53 -5.27 -14.98 -7.35
CA PRO A 53 -4.78 -15.90 -6.32
C PRO A 53 -5.56 -15.79 -5.01
N TYR A 54 -5.99 -14.59 -4.63
CA TYR A 54 -6.82 -14.38 -3.45
C TYR A 54 -8.18 -15.08 -3.57
N GLU A 55 -8.86 -14.96 -4.72
CA GLU A 55 -10.14 -15.64 -4.96
C GLU A 55 -10.01 -17.16 -4.93
N LEU A 56 -8.92 -17.69 -5.46
CA LEU A 56 -8.64 -19.13 -5.45
C LEU A 56 -8.41 -19.66 -4.03
N TRP A 57 -7.79 -18.84 -3.18
CA TRP A 57 -7.45 -19.24 -1.81
C TRP A 57 -8.62 -19.04 -0.83
N ILE A 58 -9.29 -17.90 -0.89
CA ILE A 58 -10.34 -17.49 0.06
C ILE A 58 -11.75 -17.85 -0.46
N GLY A 59 -11.93 -18.03 -1.75
CA GLY A 59 -13.21 -18.38 -2.37
C GLY A 59 -14.14 -17.20 -2.65
N ARG A 60 -13.70 -15.97 -2.46
CA ARG A 60 -14.49 -14.75 -2.73
C ARG A 60 -13.66 -13.64 -3.35
N LYS A 61 -14.32 -12.75 -4.10
CA LYS A 61 -13.65 -11.61 -4.70
C LYS A 61 -13.15 -10.61 -3.64
N PRO A 62 -11.90 -10.13 -3.76
CA PRO A 62 -11.38 -9.10 -2.88
C PRO A 62 -12.01 -7.75 -3.19
N SER A 63 -12.18 -6.92 -2.16
CA SER A 63 -12.53 -5.50 -2.33
C SER A 63 -11.28 -4.68 -2.65
N LEU A 64 -11.34 -3.86 -3.69
CA LEU A 64 -10.24 -2.98 -4.09
C LEU A 64 -10.44 -1.52 -3.61
N LYS A 65 -11.52 -1.25 -2.87
CA LYS A 65 -11.85 0.10 -2.41
C LYS A 65 -10.83 0.71 -1.46
N HIS A 66 -10.10 -0.14 -0.74
CA HIS A 66 -9.09 0.28 0.24
C HIS A 66 -7.68 0.43 -0.35
N PHE A 67 -7.54 0.32 -1.67
CA PHE A 67 -6.25 0.48 -2.32
C PHE A 67 -5.90 1.95 -2.49
N HIS A 68 -4.65 2.27 -2.14
CA HIS A 68 -4.07 3.61 -2.26
C HIS A 68 -2.73 3.56 -2.99
N VAL A 69 -2.31 4.69 -3.52
CA VAL A 69 -1.00 4.79 -4.17
C VAL A 69 0.10 4.73 -3.12
N TRP A 70 1.04 3.81 -3.28
CA TRP A 70 2.20 3.70 -2.40
C TRP A 70 3.02 5.00 -2.41
N GLY A 71 3.35 5.51 -1.24
CA GLY A 71 4.05 6.78 -1.09
C GLY A 71 3.16 8.02 -1.17
N CYS A 72 1.83 7.88 -1.26
CA CYS A 72 0.95 9.04 -1.24
C CYS A 72 0.96 9.72 0.14
N PRO A 73 0.84 11.06 0.20
CA PRO A 73 0.79 11.78 1.45
C PRO A 73 -0.43 11.38 2.29
N ALA A 74 -0.23 11.32 3.60
CA ALA A 74 -1.29 11.04 4.56
C ALA A 74 -1.09 11.84 5.84
N GLU A 75 -2.18 12.18 6.49
CA GLU A 75 -2.16 12.77 7.82
C GLU A 75 -2.60 11.72 8.83
N ALA A 76 -1.70 11.39 9.74
CA ALA A 76 -1.92 10.43 10.79
C ALA A 76 -2.05 11.12 12.13
N ARG A 77 -3.08 10.75 12.90
CA ARG A 77 -3.26 11.24 14.27
C ARG A 77 -2.95 10.12 15.24
N PRO A 78 -1.79 10.13 15.90
CA PRO A 78 -1.46 9.12 16.89
C PRO A 78 -2.36 9.27 18.13
N TYR A 79 -2.64 8.16 18.78
CA TYR A 79 -3.33 8.16 20.06
C TYR A 79 -2.40 8.69 21.15
N LYS A 80 -2.85 9.73 21.85
CA LYS A 80 -2.18 10.29 23.03
C LYS A 80 -3.18 10.30 24.20
N PRO A 81 -2.93 9.52 25.27
CA PRO A 81 -3.87 9.42 26.38
C PRO A 81 -4.06 10.75 27.16
N ASN A 82 -3.05 11.62 27.16
CA ASN A 82 -3.06 12.91 27.86
C ASN A 82 -3.03 14.09 26.90
N GLU A 83 -3.77 14.01 25.80
CA GLU A 83 -3.81 15.05 24.78
C GLU A 83 -4.47 16.33 25.30
N LYS A 84 -3.73 17.43 25.24
CA LYS A 84 -4.24 18.78 25.56
C LYS A 84 -4.91 19.40 24.33
N LYS A 85 -5.82 20.35 24.58
CA LYS A 85 -6.64 20.98 23.52
C LYS A 85 -5.82 21.66 22.41
N LEU A 86 -4.59 22.10 22.70
CA LEU A 86 -3.70 22.78 21.76
C LEU A 86 -2.52 21.91 21.29
N ASP A 87 -2.50 20.63 21.62
CA ASP A 87 -1.44 19.73 21.19
C ASP A 87 -1.49 19.47 19.69
N PHE A 88 -0.34 19.26 19.10
CA PHE A 88 -0.19 18.88 17.70
C PHE A 88 -0.90 17.55 17.46
N ARG A 89 -1.93 17.57 16.63
CA ARG A 89 -2.85 16.43 16.49
C ARG A 89 -2.54 15.52 15.34
N THR A 90 -1.81 15.99 14.34
CA THR A 90 -1.53 15.23 13.12
C THR A 90 -0.05 15.17 12.81
N ILE A 91 0.37 14.05 12.26
CA ILE A 91 1.71 13.84 11.74
C ILE A 91 1.60 13.65 10.23
N SER A 92 2.37 14.43 9.48
CA SER A 92 2.51 14.21 8.04
C SER A 92 3.31 12.95 7.79
N SER A 93 2.74 12.03 7.07
CA SER A 93 3.31 10.72 6.79
C SER A 93 3.02 10.29 5.36
N PHE A 94 3.56 9.14 4.97
CA PHE A 94 3.35 8.57 3.65
C PHE A 94 2.80 7.15 3.76
N PHE A 95 1.82 6.84 2.92
CA PHE A 95 1.26 5.50 2.86
C PHE A 95 2.28 4.51 2.29
N ILE A 96 2.57 3.42 3.00
CA ILE A 96 3.56 2.42 2.58
C ILE A 96 3.02 0.99 2.56
N GLY A 97 1.80 0.75 2.93
CA GLY A 97 1.26 -0.59 2.81
C GLY A 97 0.09 -0.92 3.72
N TYR A 98 -0.17 -2.20 3.79
CA TYR A 98 -1.30 -2.79 4.50
C TYR A 98 -0.80 -3.59 5.69
N SER A 99 -1.60 -3.65 6.75
CA SER A 99 -1.27 -4.44 7.92
C SER A 99 -1.34 -5.95 7.63
N ASP A 100 -0.40 -6.71 8.15
CA ASP A 100 -0.32 -8.15 7.92
C ASP A 100 -1.39 -8.94 8.72
N ARG A 101 -1.81 -8.42 9.87
CA ARG A 101 -2.66 -9.14 10.83
C ARG A 101 -4.04 -8.52 11.06
N SER A 102 -4.26 -7.31 10.58
CA SER A 102 -5.50 -6.58 10.79
C SER A 102 -5.93 -5.80 9.56
N ARG A 103 -7.17 -5.36 9.53
CA ARG A 103 -7.62 -4.41 8.52
C ARG A 103 -7.05 -3.04 8.86
N GLY A 104 -5.95 -2.66 8.26
CA GLY A 104 -5.33 -1.39 8.53
C GLY A 104 -4.21 -1.08 7.57
N TYR A 105 -3.65 0.10 7.74
CA TYR A 105 -2.61 0.64 6.90
C TYR A 105 -1.31 0.86 7.66
N LYS A 106 -0.21 0.87 6.93
CA LYS A 106 1.10 1.29 7.42
C LYS A 106 1.47 2.62 6.81
N PHE A 107 2.09 3.47 7.62
CA PHE A 107 2.57 4.79 7.23
C PHE A 107 4.02 4.97 7.62
N TYR A 108 4.72 5.77 6.86
CA TYR A 108 6.10 6.13 7.15
C TYR A 108 6.17 7.59 7.59
N ASP A 109 6.74 7.82 8.77
CA ASP A 109 7.06 9.15 9.27
C ASP A 109 8.49 9.51 8.87
N PRO A 110 8.69 10.49 7.95
CA PRO A 110 10.02 10.85 7.47
C PRO A 110 10.86 11.59 8.52
N ILE A 111 10.24 12.22 9.51
CA ILE A 111 10.92 12.97 10.55
C ILE A 111 11.54 12.01 11.58
N LEU A 112 10.70 11.11 12.11
CA LEU A 112 11.15 10.10 13.08
C LEU A 112 11.77 8.88 12.41
N LYS A 113 11.69 8.76 11.09
CA LYS A 113 12.14 7.59 10.31
C LYS A 113 11.58 6.27 10.83
N THR A 114 10.32 6.28 11.23
CA THR A 114 9.62 5.13 11.80
C THR A 114 8.40 4.76 10.99
N ILE A 115 7.98 3.49 11.13
CA ILE A 115 6.76 2.98 10.52
C ILE A 115 5.64 3.04 11.55
N LEU A 116 4.57 3.76 11.20
CA LEU A 116 3.35 3.87 12.00
C LEU A 116 2.31 2.86 11.49
N ARG A 117 1.65 2.20 12.42
CA ARG A 117 0.55 1.26 12.13
C ARG A 117 -0.78 1.86 12.55
N GLN A 118 -1.82 1.64 11.77
CA GLN A 118 -3.14 2.20 12.02
C GLN A 118 -3.72 1.87 13.40
N GLY A 119 -3.41 0.72 13.97
CA GLY A 119 -3.83 0.36 15.32
C GLY A 119 -3.33 1.29 16.44
N LEU A 120 -2.29 2.09 16.16
CA LEU A 120 -1.75 3.11 17.07
C LEU A 120 -2.25 4.52 16.76
N LEU A 121 -3.16 4.64 15.77
CA LEU A 121 -3.65 5.92 15.28
C LEU A 121 -5.11 6.14 15.71
N HIS A 122 -5.41 7.34 16.16
CA HIS A 122 -6.76 7.74 16.53
C HIS A 122 -7.62 8.05 15.28
N SER A 123 -7.03 8.73 14.31
CA SER A 123 -7.67 9.06 13.04
C SER A 123 -6.66 9.11 11.91
N LEU A 124 -7.15 8.92 10.71
CA LEU A 124 -6.33 8.90 9.51
C LEU A 124 -7.04 9.59 8.36
N ARG A 125 -6.30 10.43 7.67
CA ARG A 125 -6.72 11.03 6.41
C ARG A 125 -5.66 10.81 5.36
N ILE A 126 -5.98 10.02 4.34
CA ILE A 126 -5.11 9.84 3.18
C ILE A 126 -5.42 10.96 2.18
N LEU A 127 -4.40 11.74 1.87
CA LEU A 127 -4.47 12.81 0.88
C LEU A 127 -4.21 12.22 -0.50
N SER A 128 -5.18 11.47 -1.01
CA SER A 128 -5.12 10.94 -2.37
C SER A 128 -5.66 12.00 -3.33
N LEU A 129 -4.78 12.63 -4.06
CA LEU A 129 -5.17 13.28 -5.32
C LEU A 129 -5.64 12.17 -6.25
N GLY A 130 -6.95 12.11 -6.49
CA GLY A 130 -7.61 11.05 -7.26
C GLY A 130 -6.87 10.69 -8.54
N GLY A 131 -6.01 9.72 -8.49
CA GLY A 131 -5.15 9.29 -9.55
C GLY A 131 -5.25 7.80 -9.78
N ARG A 132 -5.22 7.41 -11.04
CA ARG A 132 -5.04 6.02 -11.44
C ARG A 132 -3.72 5.50 -10.90
N ILE A 133 -3.75 4.40 -10.16
CA ILE A 133 -2.53 3.67 -9.84
C ILE A 133 -2.03 3.06 -11.15
N ARG A 134 -0.96 3.61 -11.70
CA ARG A 134 -0.22 3.00 -12.80
C ARG A 134 0.90 2.17 -12.20
N LEU A 135 0.74 0.87 -12.19
CA LEU A 135 1.78 -0.09 -11.84
C LEU A 135 2.33 -0.67 -13.14
N GLY A 136 3.28 0.02 -13.78
CA GLY A 136 3.79 -0.37 -15.09
C GLY A 136 2.68 -0.41 -16.14
N ASN A 137 2.61 -1.47 -16.95
CA ASN A 137 1.55 -1.67 -17.95
C ASN A 137 0.20 -2.13 -17.36
N LEU A 138 0.10 -2.22 -16.04
CA LEU A 138 -1.14 -2.56 -15.35
C LEU A 138 -1.89 -1.28 -15.01
N SER A 139 -2.82 -0.88 -15.85
CA SER A 139 -3.74 0.20 -15.55
C SER A 139 -4.92 -0.34 -14.74
N TRP A 140 -5.10 0.18 -13.56
CA TRP A 140 -6.21 -0.12 -12.68
C TRP A 140 -7.38 0.82 -12.97
N ARG A 141 -8.46 0.29 -13.45
CA ARG A 141 -9.73 1.01 -13.39
C ARG A 141 -10.37 0.72 -12.04
N LYS A 142 -10.56 1.76 -11.23
CA LYS A 142 -11.53 1.71 -10.15
C LYS A 142 -12.88 1.37 -10.79
N ASN A 143 -13.36 0.15 -10.65
CA ASN A 143 -14.76 -0.14 -10.90
C ASN A 143 -15.55 0.65 -9.86
N ARG A 144 -16.36 1.57 -10.36
CA ARG A 144 -17.30 2.37 -9.57
C ARG A 144 -18.33 1.48 -8.90
#